data_4cfa5ab92a474dd17879b0da4e7d1f13
#
_entry.id   4cfa5ab92a474dd17879b0da4e7d1f13
#
_cell.length_a   1.000
_cell.length_b   1.000
_cell.length_c   1.000
_cell.angle_alpha   90.00
_cell.angle_beta   90.00
_cell.angle_gamma   90.00
#
_symmetry.space_group_name_H-M   'P 1'
#
loop_
_entity.id
_entity.type
_entity.pdbx_description
1 polymer ?
#
loop_
_entity_poly.entity_id
_entity_poly.type
_entity_poly.pdbx_seq_one_letter_code
_entity_poly.pdbx_strand_id
1 'polypeptide(L)'
;MLKTQLKRVALITSLLVSSSVMASTGAYNTDIPSSIITPDKVETSIGTLNFKDGVPSQQTMEMLYNNLDTMRATEVFMNAIPMASMEALRVGHEKMGLTNSNQVMLFDDLMDSNPLFLTGNTDTVYASAFLDLERDGPTVVEIPPGMGPTTVNDAFFRFVTDMGVVGPDKGQGGKYLILPPNYDGPVPEGYHVSQSTSYTNWFIARGFLKDGKTDAAVNSYHTGLKIYPLAKKGEQPKMEFISGSGKSFNTIHANDDHFYDEIKTVIDKEPIDFIDPEMRGLIAAIGIQKGKPFEPDARMQKILKDGAAIGNATARALMFNPRTENAYIWDDRNWKTAFIGKDYQWLIDEGKGGRNLDARTYFFYMATVNTPAMALKMIGKGSQYAIVDKTAEGKFFDGGKNYKLTIPANVPAKNFWSVVAYDTQTRSELQTSQPFPSKNDKRDKMVENPDGSVDLYFGPTAPKGKEANWIQTVPNKGWFSILRMYGPLEPWYDGSWKPSDITEVK
;
A
#
# COMPACT_ATOMS: atom_id res chain seq x y z
N MET A 1 -3.85 25.12 61.31
CA MET A 1 -2.45 24.73 61.11
C MET A 1 -2.17 24.75 59.62
N LEU A 2 -1.37 25.72 59.22
CA LEU A 2 -1.02 26.05 57.84
C LEU A 2 -0.19 24.94 57.20
N LYS A 3 -0.55 24.50 55.97
CA LYS A 3 0.35 23.77 55.10
C LYS A 3 0.72 24.65 53.91
N THR A 4 1.94 25.10 53.95
CA THR A 4 2.59 25.92 52.93
C THR A 4 2.90 25.08 51.69
N GLN A 5 2.36 25.45 50.55
CA GLN A 5 2.75 24.93 49.25
C GLN A 5 3.94 25.72 48.69
N LEU A 6 5.08 25.08 48.56
CA LEU A 6 6.22 25.63 47.78
C LEU A 6 5.97 25.43 46.29
N LYS A 7 5.68 26.52 45.60
CA LYS A 7 5.77 26.57 44.11
C LYS A 7 7.23 26.72 43.74
N ARG A 8 7.79 25.72 43.05
CA ARG A 8 9.07 25.85 42.37
C ARG A 8 8.83 26.62 41.05
N VAL A 9 9.30 27.85 41.04
CA VAL A 9 9.42 28.66 39.80
C VAL A 9 10.73 28.24 39.12
N ALA A 10 10.62 27.61 37.99
CA ALA A 10 11.77 27.38 37.12
C ALA A 10 12.05 28.66 36.33
N LEU A 11 13.14 29.32 36.69
CA LEU A 11 13.65 30.50 35.99
C LEU A 11 14.33 30.02 34.69
N ILE A 12 13.65 30.14 33.54
CA ILE A 12 14.28 29.96 32.23
C ILE A 12 14.99 31.25 31.90
N THR A 13 16.32 31.25 32.07
CA THR A 13 17.19 32.33 31.65
C THR A 13 17.39 32.16 30.14
N SER A 14 16.61 32.87 29.32
CA SER A 14 16.88 33.04 27.92
C SER A 14 18.12 33.93 27.73
N LEU A 15 19.28 33.32 27.43
CA LEU A 15 20.43 34.05 26.88
C LEU A 15 20.04 34.61 25.53
N LEU A 16 19.65 35.86 25.49
CA LEU A 16 19.66 36.68 24.29
C LEU A 16 21.12 36.95 23.92
N VAL A 17 21.68 36.13 23.02
CA VAL A 17 22.89 36.47 22.31
C VAL A 17 22.50 37.55 21.30
N SER A 18 22.63 38.79 21.69
CA SER A 18 22.61 39.93 20.77
C SER A 18 23.89 39.88 19.93
N SER A 19 23.85 39.19 18.78
CA SER A 19 24.84 39.39 17.71
C SER A 19 24.61 40.80 17.17
N SER A 20 25.48 41.71 17.55
CA SER A 20 25.61 43.01 16.91
C SER A 20 25.98 42.78 15.44
N VAL A 21 24.98 42.84 14.57
CA VAL A 21 25.19 42.97 13.14
C VAL A 21 25.79 44.37 12.96
N MET A 22 27.09 44.44 12.69
CA MET A 22 27.70 45.67 12.17
C MET A 22 27.13 45.86 10.77
N ALA A 23 26.00 46.60 10.69
CA ALA A 23 25.50 47.07 9.41
C ALA A 23 26.57 47.94 8.76
N SER A 24 27.05 47.56 7.61
CA SER A 24 27.85 48.45 6.76
C SER A 24 26.94 49.67 6.45
N THR A 25 27.39 50.84 6.83
CA THR A 25 26.70 52.13 6.55
C THR A 25 26.82 52.47 5.07
N GLY A 26 26.29 51.63 4.18
CA GLY A 26 25.96 52.05 2.81
C GLY A 26 24.75 52.96 2.86
N ALA A 27 24.77 54.07 2.17
CA ALA A 27 23.64 54.99 2.05
C ALA A 27 22.53 54.29 1.23
N TYR A 28 21.65 53.54 1.91
CA TYR A 28 20.43 53.01 1.30
C TYR A 28 19.34 54.08 1.28
N ASN A 29 18.54 54.16 0.17
CA ASN A 29 17.41 55.04 0.07
C ASN A 29 16.18 54.52 0.80
N THR A 30 16.24 53.25 1.29
CA THR A 30 15.14 52.55 1.95
C THR A 30 15.70 51.73 3.10
N ASP A 31 14.98 51.67 4.23
CA ASP A 31 15.30 50.77 5.33
C ASP A 31 15.13 49.31 4.88
N ILE A 32 16.19 48.48 5.07
CA ILE A 32 16.17 47.07 4.73
C ILE A 32 15.68 46.25 5.93
N PRO A 33 14.51 45.58 5.85
CA PRO A 33 14.05 44.74 6.93
C PRO A 33 15.00 43.58 7.19
N SER A 34 15.30 43.30 8.46
CA SER A 34 16.16 42.17 8.84
C SER A 34 15.65 40.81 8.34
N SER A 35 14.32 40.69 8.10
CA SER A 35 13.68 39.48 7.57
C SER A 35 14.07 39.10 6.13
N ILE A 36 14.68 40.03 5.37
CA ILE A 36 15.16 39.77 4.00
C ILE A 36 16.70 39.71 3.91
N ILE A 37 17.39 39.79 5.03
CA ILE A 37 18.87 39.74 5.12
C ILE A 37 19.27 38.32 5.58
N THR A 38 20.25 37.73 4.91
CA THR A 38 20.88 36.46 5.34
C THR A 38 22.05 36.78 6.26
N PRO A 39 22.05 36.31 7.52
CA PRO A 39 23.19 36.43 8.42
C PRO A 39 24.41 35.68 7.88
N ASP A 40 25.62 36.16 8.19
CA ASP A 40 26.87 35.53 7.74
C ASP A 40 27.06 34.11 8.32
N LYS A 41 26.37 33.78 9.41
CA LYS A 41 26.37 32.45 10.03
C LYS A 41 24.97 32.05 10.44
N VAL A 42 24.53 30.85 9.98
CA VAL A 42 23.24 30.23 10.32
C VAL A 42 23.44 28.81 10.82
N GLU A 43 23.00 28.53 12.03
CA GLU A 43 23.01 27.19 12.63
C GLU A 43 21.76 26.43 12.20
N THR A 44 21.93 25.20 11.70
CA THR A 44 20.84 24.33 11.25
C THR A 44 21.04 22.89 11.72
N SER A 45 20.04 22.03 11.55
CA SER A 45 20.13 20.60 11.85
C SER A 45 21.15 19.86 10.97
N ILE A 46 21.51 20.41 9.79
CA ILE A 46 22.50 19.81 8.89
C ILE A 46 23.92 20.39 9.08
N GLY A 47 24.06 21.34 9.97
CA GLY A 47 25.33 21.99 10.30
C GLY A 47 25.27 23.51 10.22
N THR A 48 26.44 24.12 10.36
CA THR A 48 26.62 25.57 10.27
C THR A 48 26.76 26.00 8.80
N LEU A 49 25.89 26.91 8.37
CA LEU A 49 25.92 27.53 7.05
C LEU A 49 26.69 28.88 7.17
N ASN A 50 27.71 29.07 6.35
CA ASN A 50 28.54 30.27 6.35
C ASN A 50 28.30 31.05 5.06
N PHE A 51 28.08 32.37 5.22
CA PHE A 51 27.84 33.31 4.13
C PHE A 51 28.81 34.49 4.23
N LYS A 52 28.95 35.21 3.16
CA LYS A 52 29.56 36.52 3.13
C LYS A 52 28.63 37.47 2.36
N ASP A 53 28.02 38.40 3.06
CA ASP A 53 27.04 39.34 2.48
C ASP A 53 25.96 38.61 1.63
N GLY A 54 25.35 37.55 2.22
CA GLY A 54 24.32 36.73 1.59
C GLY A 54 24.84 35.67 0.59
N VAL A 55 26.13 35.66 0.24
CA VAL A 55 26.72 34.68 -0.67
C VAL A 55 27.25 33.46 0.13
N PRO A 56 26.73 32.22 -0.10
CA PRO A 56 27.21 31.05 0.64
C PRO A 56 28.63 30.69 0.28
N SER A 57 29.41 30.18 1.26
CA SER A 57 30.71 29.60 1.01
C SER A 57 30.60 28.34 0.15
N GLN A 58 31.69 27.94 -0.54
CA GLN A 58 31.73 26.72 -1.36
C GLN A 58 31.34 25.48 -0.55
N GLN A 59 31.85 25.34 0.67
CA GLN A 59 31.52 24.24 1.56
C GLN A 59 30.00 24.23 1.93
N THR A 60 29.44 25.41 2.16
CA THR A 60 27.99 25.55 2.43
C THR A 60 27.18 25.16 1.20
N MET A 61 27.56 25.58 -0.01
CA MET A 61 26.87 25.18 -1.24
C MET A 61 26.90 23.67 -1.43
N GLU A 62 28.02 23.02 -1.26
CA GLU A 62 28.16 21.57 -1.38
C GLU A 62 27.28 20.82 -0.35
N MET A 63 27.28 21.29 0.91
CA MET A 63 26.40 20.73 1.96
C MET A 63 24.93 20.87 1.61
N LEU A 64 24.52 22.05 1.16
CA LEU A 64 23.12 22.33 0.79
C LEU A 64 22.66 21.52 -0.41
N TYR A 65 23.50 21.38 -1.47
CA TYR A 65 23.13 20.57 -2.64
C TYR A 65 23.08 19.08 -2.30
N ASN A 66 23.98 18.56 -1.49
CA ASN A 66 23.89 17.16 -1.03
C ASN A 66 22.63 16.91 -0.23
N ASN A 67 22.29 17.81 0.69
CA ASN A 67 21.06 17.71 1.47
C ASN A 67 19.81 17.82 0.58
N LEU A 68 19.77 18.77 -0.35
CA LEU A 68 18.65 18.95 -1.28
C LEU A 68 18.41 17.70 -2.13
N ASP A 69 19.47 17.11 -2.69
CA ASP A 69 19.34 15.91 -3.52
C ASP A 69 18.94 14.69 -2.70
N THR A 70 19.42 14.56 -1.44
CA THR A 70 18.97 13.51 -0.52
C THR A 70 17.48 13.65 -0.16
N MET A 71 17.03 14.88 0.11
CA MET A 71 15.59 15.13 0.34
C MET A 71 14.75 14.73 -0.87
N ARG A 72 15.17 15.10 -2.09
CA ARG A 72 14.49 14.74 -3.35
C ARG A 72 14.46 13.23 -3.57
N ALA A 73 15.56 12.54 -3.35
CA ALA A 73 15.62 11.09 -3.44
C ALA A 73 14.65 10.44 -2.43
N THR A 74 14.65 10.90 -1.17
CA THR A 74 13.72 10.43 -0.13
C THR A 74 12.25 10.67 -0.54
N GLU A 75 11.93 11.86 -1.04
CA GLU A 75 10.58 12.20 -1.51
C GLU A 75 10.16 11.34 -2.70
N VAL A 76 11.05 11.10 -3.67
CA VAL A 76 10.79 10.17 -4.78
C VAL A 76 10.50 8.79 -4.23
N PHE A 77 11.32 8.25 -3.31
CA PHE A 77 11.06 6.95 -2.71
C PHE A 77 9.65 6.88 -2.12
N MET A 78 9.31 7.80 -1.22
CA MET A 78 8.02 7.76 -0.50
C MET A 78 6.81 7.97 -1.43
N ASN A 79 6.91 8.91 -2.38
CA ASN A 79 5.77 9.24 -3.24
C ASN A 79 5.58 8.28 -4.41
N ALA A 80 6.65 7.60 -4.86
CA ALA A 80 6.60 6.65 -5.98
C ALA A 80 6.43 5.18 -5.56
N ILE A 81 6.24 4.86 -4.26
CA ILE A 81 5.95 3.48 -3.81
C ILE A 81 4.83 2.82 -4.64
N PRO A 82 3.69 3.48 -4.96
CA PRO A 82 2.67 2.86 -5.80
C PRO A 82 3.20 2.42 -7.17
N MET A 83 4.04 3.25 -7.79
CA MET A 83 4.66 2.99 -9.09
C MET A 83 5.64 1.81 -9.02
N ALA A 84 6.56 1.81 -8.07
CA ALA A 84 7.51 0.72 -7.88
C ALA A 84 6.82 -0.61 -7.52
N SER A 85 5.78 -0.55 -6.68
CA SER A 85 4.99 -1.73 -6.31
C SER A 85 4.25 -2.33 -7.52
N MET A 86 3.73 -1.50 -8.42
CA MET A 86 3.09 -1.96 -9.66
C MET A 86 4.12 -2.61 -10.61
N GLU A 87 5.30 -2.03 -10.74
CA GLU A 87 6.38 -2.61 -11.55
C GLU A 87 6.87 -3.94 -10.97
N ALA A 88 7.07 -4.02 -9.66
CA ALA A 88 7.46 -5.27 -9.00
C ALA A 88 6.42 -6.38 -9.19
N LEU A 89 5.12 -6.04 -9.13
CA LEU A 89 4.03 -6.96 -9.47
C LEU A 89 4.14 -7.45 -10.91
N ARG A 90 4.33 -6.54 -11.87
CA ARG A 90 4.48 -6.87 -13.30
C ARG A 90 5.68 -7.80 -13.54
N VAL A 91 6.83 -7.47 -12.97
CA VAL A 91 8.05 -8.29 -13.07
C VAL A 91 7.85 -9.66 -12.44
N GLY A 92 7.16 -9.74 -11.30
CA GLY A 92 6.82 -11.01 -10.66
C GLY A 92 5.95 -11.90 -11.56
N HIS A 93 4.96 -11.32 -12.26
CA HIS A 93 4.14 -12.04 -13.24
C HIS A 93 4.96 -12.49 -14.44
N GLU A 94 5.80 -11.62 -14.98
CA GLU A 94 6.68 -11.92 -16.10
C GLU A 94 7.64 -13.09 -15.81
N LYS A 95 8.22 -13.13 -14.60
CA LYS A 95 9.05 -14.26 -14.14
C LYS A 95 8.29 -15.57 -14.03
N MET A 96 6.97 -15.51 -13.87
CA MET A 96 6.07 -16.67 -13.90
C MET A 96 5.62 -17.04 -15.34
N GLY A 97 6.10 -16.33 -16.36
CA GLY A 97 5.80 -16.58 -17.77
C GLY A 97 4.59 -15.80 -18.32
N LEU A 98 4.05 -14.84 -17.57
CA LEU A 98 2.93 -14.01 -18.02
C LEU A 98 3.48 -12.76 -18.74
N THR A 99 3.48 -12.77 -20.06
CA THR A 99 3.99 -11.69 -20.91
C THR A 99 2.91 -11.07 -21.81
N ASN A 100 1.73 -11.69 -21.87
CA ASN A 100 0.62 -11.26 -22.71
C ASN A 100 -0.65 -11.04 -21.89
N SER A 101 -1.52 -10.15 -22.36
CA SER A 101 -2.76 -9.78 -21.65
C SER A 101 -3.77 -10.95 -21.52
N ASN A 102 -3.72 -11.94 -22.44
CA ASN A 102 -4.56 -13.15 -22.36
C ASN A 102 -4.00 -14.25 -21.43
N GLN A 103 -2.89 -13.98 -20.74
CA GLN A 103 -2.31 -14.88 -19.74
C GLN A 103 -2.69 -14.41 -18.35
N VAL A 104 -3.23 -15.32 -17.55
CA VAL A 104 -3.75 -15.03 -16.20
C VAL A 104 -3.05 -15.92 -15.19
N MET A 105 -2.44 -15.32 -14.17
CA MET A 105 -2.01 -16.05 -12.98
C MET A 105 -3.25 -16.39 -12.16
N LEU A 106 -3.48 -17.68 -11.95
CA LEU A 106 -4.62 -18.18 -11.17
C LEU A 106 -4.13 -18.87 -9.91
N PHE A 107 -4.59 -18.43 -8.74
CA PHE A 107 -4.34 -19.11 -7.48
C PHE A 107 -5.46 -20.13 -7.25
N ASP A 108 -5.40 -21.20 -8.03
CA ASP A 108 -6.44 -22.22 -8.14
C ASP A 108 -6.62 -23.08 -6.88
N ASP A 109 -5.57 -23.17 -6.06
CA ASP A 109 -5.59 -23.77 -4.71
C ASP A 109 -5.30 -22.73 -3.62
N LEU A 110 -5.79 -21.51 -3.83
CA LEU A 110 -5.53 -20.30 -3.06
C LEU A 110 -4.06 -19.83 -3.10
N MET A 111 -3.84 -18.60 -2.64
CA MET A 111 -2.51 -18.10 -2.34
C MET A 111 -2.08 -18.67 -0.99
N ASP A 112 -0.89 -19.19 -0.93
CA ASP A 112 -0.22 -19.61 0.30
C ASP A 112 0.90 -18.62 0.67
N SER A 113 1.69 -18.91 1.69
CA SER A 113 2.77 -18.02 2.13
C SER A 113 4.03 -18.05 1.27
N ASN A 114 4.10 -18.86 0.19
CA ASN A 114 5.29 -18.96 -0.67
C ASN A 114 5.54 -17.69 -1.52
N PRO A 115 4.54 -17.07 -2.17
CA PRO A 115 4.75 -15.82 -2.87
C PRO A 115 5.08 -14.67 -1.91
N LEU A 116 6.07 -13.86 -2.27
CA LEU A 116 6.26 -12.55 -1.64
C LEU A 116 5.29 -11.56 -2.29
N PHE A 117 4.11 -11.43 -1.69
CA PHE A 117 3.02 -10.60 -2.15
C PHE A 117 2.50 -9.72 -1.00
N LEU A 118 2.46 -8.39 -1.19
CA LEU A 118 2.05 -7.45 -0.14
C LEU A 118 0.64 -7.75 0.34
N THR A 119 0.52 -8.16 1.59
CA THR A 119 -0.73 -8.48 2.29
C THR A 119 -1.75 -9.26 1.45
N GLY A 120 -1.29 -10.31 0.75
CA GLY A 120 -2.15 -11.27 0.07
C GLY A 120 -3.19 -11.89 1.01
N ASN A 121 -4.11 -12.69 0.49
CA ASN A 121 -5.04 -13.43 1.32
C ASN A 121 -5.17 -14.89 0.86
N THR A 122 -5.44 -15.74 1.82
CA THR A 122 -5.68 -17.17 1.67
C THR A 122 -7.17 -17.49 1.55
N ASP A 123 -8.02 -16.51 1.21
CA ASP A 123 -9.47 -16.56 1.43
C ASP A 123 -10.26 -16.67 0.14
N THR A 124 -9.69 -16.21 -0.97
CA THR A 124 -10.37 -16.12 -2.27
C THR A 124 -9.45 -16.62 -3.38
N VAL A 125 -10.05 -17.16 -4.43
CA VAL A 125 -9.30 -17.54 -5.65
C VAL A 125 -8.93 -16.27 -6.40
N TYR A 126 -7.66 -15.89 -6.39
CA TYR A 126 -7.19 -14.77 -7.19
C TYR A 126 -6.98 -15.16 -8.65
N ALA A 127 -7.45 -14.29 -9.56
CA ALA A 127 -7.05 -14.27 -10.96
C ALA A 127 -6.41 -12.92 -11.25
N SER A 128 -5.18 -12.90 -11.74
CA SER A 128 -4.34 -11.72 -11.88
C SER A 128 -3.67 -11.67 -13.24
N ALA A 129 -3.75 -10.52 -13.93
CA ALA A 129 -3.18 -10.31 -15.26
C ALA A 129 -2.73 -8.86 -15.45
N PHE A 130 -1.80 -8.66 -16.39
CA PHE A 130 -1.41 -7.32 -16.82
C PHE A 130 -1.94 -7.02 -18.21
N LEU A 131 -2.56 -5.84 -18.37
CA LEU A 131 -2.97 -5.30 -19.66
C LEU A 131 -1.87 -4.35 -20.13
N ASP A 132 -1.39 -4.55 -21.34
CA ASP A 132 -0.42 -3.69 -22.01
C ASP A 132 -1.13 -2.89 -23.10
N LEU A 133 -1.66 -1.73 -22.76
CA LEU A 133 -2.44 -0.90 -23.67
C LEU A 133 -1.60 -0.19 -24.73
N GLU A 134 -0.27 -0.12 -24.58
CA GLU A 134 0.63 0.37 -25.62
C GLU A 134 0.72 -0.64 -26.77
N ARG A 135 0.90 -1.92 -26.43
CA ARG A 135 1.00 -3.01 -27.39
C ARG A 135 -0.35 -3.40 -28.00
N ASP A 136 -1.37 -3.54 -27.15
CA ASP A 136 -2.66 -4.16 -27.47
C ASP A 136 -3.73 -3.15 -27.89
N GLY A 137 -3.51 -1.84 -27.63
CA GLY A 137 -4.53 -0.81 -27.79
C GLY A 137 -5.72 -1.01 -26.86
N PRO A 138 -6.93 -0.53 -27.23
CA PRO A 138 -8.14 -0.79 -26.47
C PRO A 138 -8.32 -2.27 -26.18
N THR A 139 -8.41 -2.63 -24.89
CA THR A 139 -8.42 -4.02 -24.43
C THR A 139 -9.75 -4.37 -23.79
N VAL A 140 -10.34 -5.47 -24.21
CA VAL A 140 -11.60 -6.00 -23.68
C VAL A 140 -11.30 -6.97 -22.54
N VAL A 141 -12.06 -6.82 -21.46
CA VAL A 141 -12.16 -7.79 -20.38
C VAL A 141 -13.61 -8.26 -20.30
N GLU A 142 -13.88 -9.53 -20.61
CA GLU A 142 -15.19 -10.15 -20.40
C GLU A 142 -15.16 -10.93 -19.09
N ILE A 143 -16.12 -10.68 -18.23
CA ILE A 143 -16.25 -11.38 -16.95
C ILE A 143 -17.55 -12.17 -16.89
N PRO A 144 -17.54 -13.38 -16.32
CA PRO A 144 -18.74 -14.21 -16.18
C PRO A 144 -19.67 -13.71 -15.07
N PRO A 145 -20.95 -14.10 -15.10
CA PRO A 145 -21.86 -13.89 -13.99
C PRO A 145 -21.35 -14.53 -12.68
N GLY A 146 -21.64 -13.88 -11.55
CA GLY A 146 -21.25 -14.37 -10.23
C GLY A 146 -19.81 -14.11 -9.84
N MET A 147 -19.05 -13.39 -10.67
CA MET A 147 -17.68 -13.00 -10.31
C MET A 147 -17.70 -12.09 -9.08
N GLY A 148 -16.79 -12.36 -8.14
CA GLY A 148 -16.56 -11.54 -6.94
C GLY A 148 -15.99 -10.15 -7.26
N PRO A 149 -15.52 -9.42 -6.24
CA PRO A 149 -14.92 -8.12 -6.44
C PRO A 149 -13.71 -8.20 -7.38
N THR A 150 -13.74 -7.41 -8.43
CA THR A 150 -12.72 -7.37 -9.48
C THR A 150 -12.41 -5.91 -9.78
N THR A 151 -11.15 -5.57 -9.99
CA THR A 151 -10.75 -4.19 -10.28
C THR A 151 -9.58 -4.13 -11.25
N VAL A 152 -9.46 -2.98 -11.94
CA VAL A 152 -8.27 -2.61 -12.71
C VAL A 152 -7.66 -1.36 -12.09
N ASN A 153 -6.35 -1.42 -11.84
CA ASN A 153 -5.55 -0.29 -11.40
C ASN A 153 -4.50 0.05 -12.48
N ASP A 154 -4.20 1.35 -12.62
CA ASP A 154 -3.16 1.84 -13.53
C ASP A 154 -1.74 1.64 -12.95
N ALA A 155 -0.71 2.04 -13.68
CA ALA A 155 0.70 1.92 -13.26
C ALA A 155 1.08 2.72 -11.99
N PHE A 156 0.15 3.46 -11.40
CA PHE A 156 0.32 4.17 -10.12
C PHE A 156 -0.71 3.71 -9.06
N PHE A 157 -1.31 2.53 -9.22
CA PHE A 157 -2.45 2.06 -8.43
C PHE A 157 -3.64 3.01 -8.40
N ARG A 158 -3.79 3.93 -9.37
CA ARG A 158 -5.02 4.71 -9.48
C ARG A 158 -6.14 3.80 -9.97
N PHE A 159 -7.31 4.01 -9.41
CA PHE A 159 -8.50 3.26 -9.78
C PHE A 159 -8.91 3.56 -11.23
N VAL A 160 -9.11 2.51 -12.03
CA VAL A 160 -9.60 2.60 -13.41
C VAL A 160 -11.05 2.17 -13.49
N THR A 161 -11.39 0.96 -13.00
CA THR A 161 -12.77 0.45 -12.97
C THR A 161 -12.91 -0.71 -12.01
N ASP A 162 -14.10 -0.86 -11.44
CA ASP A 162 -14.54 -2.07 -10.76
C ASP A 162 -15.41 -2.93 -11.68
N MET A 163 -15.40 -4.25 -11.46
CA MET A 163 -16.17 -5.27 -12.19
C MET A 163 -16.76 -6.27 -11.21
N GLY A 164 -17.73 -7.08 -11.66
CA GLY A 164 -18.38 -8.09 -10.83
C GLY A 164 -19.34 -7.49 -9.80
N VAL A 165 -19.43 -8.08 -8.63
CA VAL A 165 -20.41 -7.70 -7.60
C VAL A 165 -20.30 -6.25 -7.11
N VAL A 166 -19.16 -5.62 -7.30
CA VAL A 166 -18.90 -4.21 -6.95
C VAL A 166 -18.91 -3.28 -8.15
N GLY A 167 -18.89 -3.83 -9.36
CA GLY A 167 -18.90 -3.09 -10.61
C GLY A 167 -20.27 -2.69 -11.11
N PRO A 168 -20.34 -1.96 -12.23
CA PRO A 168 -21.59 -1.55 -12.87
C PRO A 168 -22.45 -2.73 -13.35
N ASP A 169 -21.85 -3.89 -13.65
CA ASP A 169 -22.56 -5.13 -14.00
C ASP A 169 -23.26 -5.78 -12.80
N LYS A 170 -22.98 -5.36 -11.57
CA LYS A 170 -23.62 -5.85 -10.32
C LYS A 170 -23.58 -7.36 -10.18
N GLY A 171 -22.52 -8.00 -10.68
CA GLY A 171 -22.34 -9.45 -10.67
C GLY A 171 -23.13 -10.21 -11.75
N GLN A 172 -23.74 -9.52 -12.71
CA GLN A 172 -24.44 -10.16 -13.83
C GLN A 172 -23.46 -10.65 -14.92
N GLY A 173 -22.21 -10.30 -14.81
CA GLY A 173 -21.22 -10.45 -15.86
C GLY A 173 -21.33 -9.32 -16.90
N GLY A 174 -20.26 -9.09 -17.65
CA GLY A 174 -20.26 -8.01 -18.62
C GLY A 174 -18.97 -7.93 -19.43
N LYS A 175 -18.99 -6.99 -20.38
CA LYS A 175 -17.85 -6.67 -21.22
C LYS A 175 -17.34 -5.28 -20.87
N TYR A 176 -16.09 -5.21 -20.50
CA TYR A 176 -15.40 -3.98 -20.16
C TYR A 176 -14.40 -3.63 -21.26
N LEU A 177 -14.32 -2.36 -21.59
CA LEU A 177 -13.35 -1.85 -22.57
C LEU A 177 -12.44 -0.86 -21.86
N ILE A 178 -11.17 -1.23 -21.73
CA ILE A 178 -10.14 -0.38 -21.14
C ILE A 178 -9.41 0.32 -22.28
N LEU A 179 -9.53 1.64 -22.34
CA LEU A 179 -8.91 2.48 -23.36
C LEU A 179 -7.52 2.92 -22.90
N PRO A 180 -6.54 2.99 -23.83
CA PRO A 180 -5.23 3.57 -23.52
C PRO A 180 -5.32 5.08 -23.21
N PRO A 181 -4.25 5.65 -22.65
CA PRO A 181 -4.15 7.10 -22.44
C PRO A 181 -4.40 7.86 -23.75
N ASN A 182 -5.14 8.97 -23.64
CA ASN A 182 -5.41 9.89 -24.76
C ASN A 182 -6.04 9.22 -26.00
N TYR A 183 -6.75 8.09 -25.83
CA TYR A 183 -7.43 7.43 -26.95
C TYR A 183 -8.60 8.26 -27.45
N ASP A 184 -8.59 8.58 -28.75
CA ASP A 184 -9.59 9.37 -29.46
C ASP A 184 -10.30 8.58 -30.59
N GLY A 185 -10.02 7.29 -30.69
CA GLY A 185 -10.60 6.40 -31.68
C GLY A 185 -12.06 6.00 -31.38
N PRO A 186 -12.68 5.22 -32.27
CA PRO A 186 -14.08 4.81 -32.12
C PRO A 186 -14.28 3.89 -30.93
N VAL A 187 -15.35 4.13 -30.17
CA VAL A 187 -15.78 3.31 -29.04
C VAL A 187 -17.08 2.59 -29.43
N PRO A 188 -17.07 1.26 -29.60
CA PRO A 188 -18.27 0.52 -29.94
C PRO A 188 -19.23 0.40 -28.76
N GLU A 189 -20.51 0.27 -29.06
CA GLU A 189 -21.55 0.03 -28.05
C GLU A 189 -21.44 -1.36 -27.41
N GLY A 190 -22.06 -1.52 -26.23
CA GLY A 190 -22.18 -2.81 -25.51
C GLY A 190 -21.03 -3.09 -24.54
N TYR A 191 -20.25 -2.08 -24.21
CA TYR A 191 -19.16 -2.19 -23.22
C TYR A 191 -19.36 -1.20 -22.05
N HIS A 192 -18.92 -1.60 -20.88
CA HIS A 192 -18.59 -0.64 -19.82
C HIS A 192 -17.20 -0.08 -20.15
N VAL A 193 -17.12 1.23 -20.42
CA VAL A 193 -15.90 1.86 -20.94
C VAL A 193 -15.19 2.62 -19.82
N SER A 194 -13.89 2.45 -19.72
CA SER A 194 -13.02 3.22 -18.83
C SER A 194 -11.72 3.55 -19.56
N GLN A 195 -11.26 4.79 -19.44
CA GLN A 195 -9.97 5.23 -19.99
C GLN A 195 -8.91 5.20 -18.90
N SER A 196 -7.81 4.52 -19.16
CA SER A 196 -6.65 4.53 -18.28
C SER A 196 -5.77 5.75 -18.53
N THR A 197 -5.01 6.14 -17.51
CA THR A 197 -3.97 7.18 -17.59
C THR A 197 -2.58 6.60 -17.83
N SER A 198 -2.46 5.27 -17.94
CA SER A 198 -1.20 4.55 -18.18
C SER A 198 -1.37 3.43 -19.22
N TYR A 199 -0.27 3.01 -19.81
CA TYR A 199 -0.23 1.86 -20.71
C TYR A 199 -0.27 0.53 -19.95
N THR A 200 0.45 0.44 -18.82
CA THR A 200 0.44 -0.72 -17.95
C THR A 200 -0.74 -0.67 -16.99
N ASN A 201 -1.57 -1.70 -16.98
CA ASN A 201 -2.70 -1.81 -16.07
C ASN A 201 -2.75 -3.21 -15.47
N TRP A 202 -3.07 -3.28 -14.18
CA TRP A 202 -3.18 -4.52 -13.45
C TRP A 202 -4.65 -4.87 -13.20
N PHE A 203 -5.05 -6.03 -13.73
CA PHE A 203 -6.34 -6.66 -13.47
C PHE A 203 -6.21 -7.64 -12.31
N ILE A 204 -7.10 -7.56 -11.33
CA ILE A 204 -7.21 -8.54 -10.27
C ILE A 204 -8.67 -8.85 -9.95
N ALA A 205 -9.00 -10.15 -9.92
CA ALA A 205 -10.31 -10.66 -9.56
C ALA A 205 -10.22 -11.59 -8.35
N ARG A 206 -11.31 -11.63 -7.57
CA ARG A 206 -11.45 -12.46 -6.38
C ARG A 206 -12.66 -13.37 -6.52
N GLY A 207 -12.43 -14.69 -6.68
CA GLY A 207 -13.47 -15.70 -6.70
C GLY A 207 -13.78 -16.20 -5.30
N PHE A 208 -15.06 -16.20 -4.91
CA PHE A 208 -15.46 -16.70 -3.60
C PHE A 208 -15.44 -18.23 -3.54
N LEU A 209 -15.04 -18.76 -2.41
CA LEU A 209 -15.17 -20.18 -2.13
C LEU A 209 -16.65 -20.59 -2.03
N LYS A 210 -16.97 -21.76 -2.58
CA LYS A 210 -18.27 -22.41 -2.39
C LYS A 210 -18.06 -23.64 -1.51
N ASP A 211 -18.70 -23.66 -0.36
CA ASP A 211 -18.54 -24.74 0.63
C ASP A 211 -17.06 -25.01 1.00
N GLY A 212 -16.27 -23.92 1.13
CA GLY A 212 -14.85 -23.96 1.43
C GLY A 212 -13.95 -24.44 0.28
N LYS A 213 -14.46 -24.62 -0.95
CA LYS A 213 -13.73 -25.14 -2.11
C LYS A 213 -13.53 -24.09 -3.19
N THR A 214 -12.45 -24.23 -3.94
CA THR A 214 -12.03 -23.33 -5.03
C THR A 214 -12.69 -23.65 -6.37
N ASP A 215 -13.14 -24.90 -6.60
CA ASP A 215 -13.58 -25.44 -7.90
C ASP A 215 -14.55 -24.54 -8.66
N ALA A 216 -15.56 -23.98 -7.98
CA ALA A 216 -16.57 -23.16 -8.61
C ALA A 216 -15.98 -21.86 -9.19
N ALA A 217 -15.11 -21.20 -8.46
CA ALA A 217 -14.44 -19.98 -8.89
C ALA A 217 -13.44 -20.27 -10.01
N VAL A 218 -12.62 -21.31 -9.86
CA VAL A 218 -11.65 -21.76 -10.86
C VAL A 218 -12.34 -22.07 -12.18
N ASN A 219 -13.44 -22.87 -12.16
CA ASN A 219 -14.20 -23.19 -13.34
C ASN A 219 -14.83 -21.94 -14.00
N SER A 220 -15.32 -21.01 -13.19
CA SER A 220 -15.88 -19.74 -13.69
C SER A 220 -14.83 -18.92 -14.46
N TYR A 221 -13.59 -18.84 -13.95
CA TYR A 221 -12.50 -18.19 -14.67
C TYR A 221 -12.15 -18.91 -15.97
N HIS A 222 -11.96 -20.22 -15.95
CA HIS A 222 -11.60 -20.99 -17.14
C HIS A 222 -12.65 -20.90 -18.25
N THR A 223 -13.92 -20.82 -17.90
CA THR A 223 -15.02 -20.84 -18.88
C THR A 223 -15.50 -19.46 -19.32
N GLY A 224 -15.34 -18.44 -18.48
CA GLY A 224 -15.99 -17.15 -18.70
C GLY A 224 -15.10 -15.92 -18.72
N LEU A 225 -13.88 -15.96 -18.14
CA LEU A 225 -12.95 -14.84 -18.21
C LEU A 225 -12.26 -14.80 -19.57
N LYS A 226 -12.33 -13.64 -20.24
CA LYS A 226 -11.59 -13.39 -21.49
C LYS A 226 -10.95 -12.02 -21.44
N ILE A 227 -9.70 -11.95 -21.88
CA ILE A 227 -8.95 -10.70 -22.04
C ILE A 227 -8.32 -10.71 -23.44
N TYR A 228 -8.62 -9.68 -24.23
CA TYR A 228 -8.14 -9.59 -25.60
C TYR A 228 -8.15 -8.16 -26.13
N PRO A 229 -7.25 -7.80 -27.08
CA PRO A 229 -7.31 -6.53 -27.80
C PRO A 229 -8.65 -6.39 -28.56
N LEU A 230 -9.29 -5.23 -28.51
CA LEU A 230 -10.54 -4.96 -29.24
C LEU A 230 -10.41 -5.28 -30.73
N ALA A 231 -9.24 -4.98 -31.33
CA ALA A 231 -8.94 -5.28 -32.73
C ALA A 231 -9.01 -6.78 -33.07
N LYS A 232 -8.87 -7.66 -32.05
CA LYS A 232 -8.97 -9.13 -32.21
C LYS A 232 -10.33 -9.70 -31.80
N LYS A 233 -11.39 -8.87 -31.71
CA LYS A 233 -12.74 -9.32 -31.30
C LYS A 233 -13.26 -10.49 -32.13
N GLY A 234 -12.94 -10.58 -33.42
CA GLY A 234 -13.35 -11.68 -34.33
C GLY A 234 -12.47 -12.94 -34.23
N GLU A 235 -11.25 -12.80 -33.75
CA GLU A 235 -10.24 -13.86 -33.60
C GLU A 235 -9.59 -13.77 -32.22
N GLN A 236 -10.40 -14.00 -31.19
CA GLN A 236 -9.93 -13.86 -29.80
C GLN A 236 -8.81 -14.86 -29.51
N PRO A 237 -7.70 -14.42 -28.89
CA PRO A 237 -6.67 -15.33 -28.45
C PRO A 237 -7.22 -16.28 -27.37
N LYS A 238 -6.74 -17.53 -27.38
CA LYS A 238 -7.07 -18.47 -26.32
C LYS A 238 -6.53 -17.96 -24.98
N MET A 239 -7.35 -18.00 -23.95
CA MET A 239 -6.90 -17.69 -22.59
C MET A 239 -5.93 -18.77 -22.07
N GLU A 240 -4.90 -18.33 -21.42
CA GLU A 240 -3.91 -19.18 -20.76
C GLU A 240 -3.93 -18.90 -19.25
N PHE A 241 -4.13 -19.95 -18.46
CA PHE A 241 -4.13 -19.85 -17.00
C PHE A 241 -2.90 -20.56 -16.44
N ILE A 242 -2.08 -19.82 -15.70
CA ILE A 242 -0.84 -20.27 -15.10
C ILE A 242 -1.05 -20.32 -13.61
N SER A 243 -0.91 -21.50 -12.99
CA SER A 243 -1.08 -21.64 -11.55
C SER A 243 0.00 -20.88 -10.78
N GLY A 244 -0.43 -20.02 -9.86
CA GLY A 244 0.38 -19.32 -8.88
C GLY A 244 0.42 -20.01 -7.51
N SER A 245 -0.48 -20.97 -7.26
CA SER A 245 -0.56 -21.69 -5.98
C SER A 245 0.69 -22.55 -5.76
N GLY A 246 1.24 -22.53 -4.54
CA GLY A 246 2.45 -23.27 -4.18
C GLY A 246 3.73 -22.79 -4.87
N LYS A 247 3.72 -21.64 -5.56
CA LYS A 247 4.89 -21.12 -6.26
C LYS A 247 5.57 -19.99 -5.49
N SER A 248 6.91 -20.02 -5.50
CA SER A 248 7.74 -18.96 -4.91
C SER A 248 8.15 -17.93 -5.98
N PHE A 249 7.74 -16.69 -5.82
CA PHE A 249 8.12 -15.55 -6.65
C PHE A 249 7.99 -14.26 -5.85
N ASN A 250 8.60 -13.18 -6.33
CA ASN A 250 8.57 -11.87 -5.66
C ASN A 250 7.77 -10.85 -6.48
N THR A 251 6.86 -10.16 -5.81
CA THR A 251 6.08 -9.04 -6.36
C THR A 251 6.26 -7.76 -5.52
N ILE A 252 7.21 -7.76 -4.60
CA ILE A 252 7.46 -6.62 -3.69
C ILE A 252 8.62 -5.82 -4.22
N HIS A 253 8.46 -4.50 -4.30
CA HIS A 253 9.47 -3.56 -4.73
C HIS A 253 10.73 -3.58 -3.85
N ALA A 254 11.85 -3.16 -4.40
CA ALA A 254 13.09 -2.97 -3.66
C ALA A 254 12.94 -1.94 -2.52
N ASN A 255 13.68 -2.15 -1.43
CA ASN A 255 13.74 -1.23 -0.29
C ASN A 255 15.09 -0.49 -0.20
N ASP A 256 15.94 -0.65 -1.20
CA ASP A 256 17.26 -0.02 -1.37
C ASP A 256 17.29 0.83 -2.66
N ASP A 257 18.47 1.19 -3.13
CA ASP A 257 18.65 2.04 -4.32
C ASP A 257 18.17 1.40 -5.63
N HIS A 258 17.98 0.07 -5.71
CA HIS A 258 17.33 -0.58 -6.86
C HIS A 258 15.87 -0.14 -7.06
N PHE A 259 15.24 0.44 -6.03
CA PHE A 259 13.93 1.08 -6.15
C PHE A 259 13.88 2.11 -7.28
N TYR A 260 14.96 2.87 -7.49
CA TYR A 260 15.00 3.89 -8.52
C TYR A 260 15.11 3.31 -9.95
N ASP A 261 15.65 2.09 -10.09
CA ASP A 261 15.62 1.35 -11.37
C ASP A 261 14.20 0.93 -11.75
N GLU A 262 13.40 0.51 -10.75
CA GLU A 262 11.98 0.21 -10.96
C GLU A 262 11.22 1.47 -11.42
N ILE A 263 11.47 2.63 -10.80
CA ILE A 263 10.90 3.91 -11.23
C ILE A 263 11.33 4.27 -12.65
N LYS A 264 12.62 4.09 -12.97
CA LYS A 264 13.13 4.36 -14.31
C LYS A 264 12.39 3.57 -15.38
N THR A 265 12.16 2.28 -15.12
CA THR A 265 11.43 1.40 -16.04
C THR A 265 10.01 1.92 -16.32
N VAL A 266 9.28 2.32 -15.29
CA VAL A 266 7.93 2.87 -15.45
C VAL A 266 7.94 4.21 -16.19
N ILE A 267 8.86 5.12 -15.84
CA ILE A 267 8.99 6.42 -16.51
C ILE A 267 9.30 6.27 -18.01
N ASP A 268 10.09 5.27 -18.39
CA ASP A 268 10.39 5.02 -19.79
C ASP A 268 9.18 4.48 -20.57
N LYS A 269 8.38 3.62 -19.93
CA LYS A 269 7.23 3.01 -20.57
C LYS A 269 6.04 3.97 -20.67
N GLU A 270 5.67 4.59 -19.56
CA GLU A 270 4.40 5.31 -19.46
C GLU A 270 4.40 6.65 -20.20
N PRO A 271 3.24 7.20 -20.62
CA PRO A 271 3.18 8.49 -21.32
C PRO A 271 3.69 9.65 -20.46
N ILE A 272 4.11 10.74 -21.11
CA ILE A 272 4.70 11.89 -20.40
C ILE A 272 3.75 12.50 -19.37
N ASP A 273 2.46 12.53 -19.66
CA ASP A 273 1.40 13.08 -18.81
C ASP A 273 0.85 12.07 -17.77
N PHE A 274 1.46 10.89 -17.68
CA PHE A 274 1.14 9.88 -16.67
C PHE A 274 1.21 10.41 -15.23
N ILE A 275 2.20 11.26 -14.94
CA ILE A 275 2.34 11.99 -13.69
C ILE A 275 2.48 13.48 -13.96
N ASP A 276 2.13 14.31 -12.97
CA ASP A 276 2.20 15.77 -13.08
C ASP A 276 3.65 16.28 -13.24
N PRO A 277 3.84 17.52 -13.76
CA PRO A 277 5.17 18.08 -14.00
C PRO A 277 6.03 18.21 -12.74
N GLU A 278 5.45 18.50 -11.57
CA GLU A 278 6.17 18.63 -10.30
C GLU A 278 6.76 17.29 -9.88
N MET A 279 5.98 16.22 -9.93
CA MET A 279 6.49 14.86 -9.63
C MET A 279 7.53 14.42 -10.65
N ARG A 280 7.33 14.72 -11.96
CA ARG A 280 8.37 14.46 -12.99
C ARG A 280 9.63 15.25 -12.72
N GLY A 281 9.52 16.53 -12.30
CA GLY A 281 10.64 17.40 -11.94
C GLY A 281 11.42 16.85 -10.74
N LEU A 282 10.72 16.33 -9.73
CA LEU A 282 11.31 15.68 -8.57
C LEU A 282 12.12 14.44 -8.98
N ILE A 283 11.55 13.59 -9.82
CA ILE A 283 12.19 12.38 -10.36
C ILE A 283 13.39 12.76 -11.28
N ALA A 284 13.23 13.79 -12.13
CA ALA A 284 14.29 14.28 -13.00
C ALA A 284 15.48 14.85 -12.23
N ALA A 285 15.22 15.47 -11.06
CA ALA A 285 16.26 16.05 -10.23
C ALA A 285 17.24 15.03 -9.64
N ILE A 286 16.85 13.76 -9.57
CA ILE A 286 17.73 12.65 -9.17
C ILE A 286 18.29 11.88 -10.37
N GLY A 287 18.12 12.40 -11.59
CA GLY A 287 18.71 11.85 -12.81
C GLY A 287 17.79 10.93 -13.64
N ILE A 288 16.55 10.68 -13.23
CA ILE A 288 15.63 9.80 -13.95
C ILE A 288 14.76 10.62 -14.92
N GLN A 289 14.97 10.44 -16.23
CA GLN A 289 14.20 11.09 -17.28
C GLN A 289 13.79 10.08 -18.35
N LYS A 290 12.60 10.26 -18.93
CA LYS A 290 12.10 9.39 -20.00
C LYS A 290 13.02 9.41 -21.21
N GLY A 291 13.41 8.22 -21.68
CA GLY A 291 14.25 8.02 -22.87
C GLY A 291 15.71 8.44 -22.71
N LYS A 292 16.17 8.77 -21.51
CA LYS A 292 17.58 9.02 -21.22
C LYS A 292 18.19 7.92 -20.35
N PRO A 293 19.48 7.58 -20.52
CA PRO A 293 20.16 6.66 -19.61
C PRO A 293 20.10 7.15 -18.16
N PHE A 294 20.00 6.22 -17.22
CA PHE A 294 20.09 6.48 -15.79
C PHE A 294 21.46 5.98 -15.30
N GLU A 295 22.42 6.86 -15.30
CA GLU A 295 23.83 6.59 -14.99
C GLU A 295 24.31 7.55 -13.89
N PRO A 296 23.87 7.38 -12.63
CA PRO A 296 24.25 8.25 -11.54
C PRO A 296 25.77 8.17 -11.27
N ASP A 297 26.43 9.32 -11.13
CA ASP A 297 27.82 9.39 -10.69
C ASP A 297 28.00 8.91 -9.23
N ALA A 298 29.25 8.79 -8.78
CA ALA A 298 29.54 8.27 -7.43
C ALA A 298 28.88 9.09 -6.30
N ARG A 299 28.76 10.43 -6.50
CA ARG A 299 28.06 11.31 -5.55
C ARG A 299 26.57 10.98 -5.52
N MET A 300 25.92 10.91 -6.68
CA MET A 300 24.48 10.62 -6.78
C MET A 300 24.15 9.19 -6.33
N GLN A 301 25.00 8.20 -6.62
CA GLN A 301 24.83 6.83 -6.12
C GLN A 301 24.74 6.80 -4.58
N LYS A 302 25.63 7.55 -3.90
CA LYS A 302 25.57 7.65 -2.44
C LYS A 302 24.28 8.33 -1.97
N ILE A 303 23.85 9.40 -2.63
CA ILE A 303 22.61 10.12 -2.33
C ILE A 303 21.39 9.22 -2.51
N LEU A 304 21.33 8.42 -3.57
CA LEU A 304 20.23 7.48 -3.82
C LEU A 304 20.16 6.39 -2.73
N LYS A 305 21.31 5.85 -2.31
CA LYS A 305 21.36 4.91 -1.17
C LYS A 305 20.86 5.52 0.12
N ASP A 306 21.31 6.71 0.46
CA ASP A 306 20.88 7.44 1.66
C ASP A 306 19.38 7.78 1.57
N GLY A 307 18.91 8.24 0.40
CA GLY A 307 17.50 8.57 0.14
C GLY A 307 16.56 7.35 0.24
N ALA A 308 16.96 6.21 -0.32
CA ALA A 308 16.22 4.96 -0.19
C ALA A 308 16.18 4.46 1.26
N ALA A 309 17.32 4.51 1.96
CA ALA A 309 17.39 4.08 3.36
C ALA A 309 16.49 4.94 4.27
N ILE A 310 16.54 6.26 4.12
CA ILE A 310 15.69 7.21 4.88
C ILE A 310 14.22 7.03 4.48
N GLY A 311 13.92 6.93 3.19
CA GLY A 311 12.57 6.74 2.67
C GLY A 311 11.93 5.46 3.18
N ASN A 312 12.64 4.33 3.07
CA ASN A 312 12.19 3.04 3.60
C ASN A 312 11.97 3.08 5.12
N ALA A 313 12.92 3.65 5.88
CA ALA A 313 12.76 3.79 7.33
C ALA A 313 11.55 4.65 7.70
N THR A 314 11.30 5.73 6.96
CA THR A 314 10.15 6.63 7.16
C THR A 314 8.84 5.92 6.82
N ALA A 315 8.76 5.19 5.70
CA ALA A 315 7.58 4.40 5.33
C ALA A 315 7.26 3.32 6.38
N ARG A 316 8.29 2.68 6.95
CA ARG A 316 8.13 1.75 8.09
C ARG A 316 7.61 2.46 9.33
N ALA A 317 8.14 3.62 9.66
CA ALA A 317 7.66 4.40 10.81
C ALA A 317 6.17 4.76 10.64
N LEU A 318 5.76 5.20 9.45
CA LEU A 318 4.35 5.47 9.13
C LEU A 318 3.48 4.21 9.22
N MET A 319 3.98 3.05 8.78
CA MET A 319 3.24 1.79 8.85
C MET A 319 3.01 1.33 10.29
N PHE A 320 4.06 1.32 11.11
CA PHE A 320 3.98 0.76 12.46
C PHE A 320 3.49 1.75 13.51
N ASN A 321 3.63 3.04 13.26
CA ASN A 321 3.16 4.08 14.18
C ASN A 321 2.65 5.32 13.40
N PRO A 322 1.53 5.20 12.68
CA PRO A 322 1.00 6.30 11.89
C PRO A 322 0.70 7.51 12.77
N ARG A 323 1.09 8.70 12.28
CA ARG A 323 0.85 9.99 12.94
C ARG A 323 -0.38 10.73 12.41
N THR A 324 -1.02 10.14 11.40
CA THR A 324 -2.23 10.70 10.77
C THR A 324 -3.43 10.50 11.69
N GLU A 325 -4.26 11.52 11.84
CA GLU A 325 -5.55 11.45 12.52
C GLU A 325 -6.43 10.34 11.91
N ASN A 326 -7.24 9.70 12.74
CA ASN A 326 -8.14 8.62 12.34
C ASN A 326 -7.45 7.38 11.75
N ALA A 327 -6.17 7.17 12.05
CA ALA A 327 -5.47 5.94 11.68
C ALA A 327 -6.00 4.72 12.45
N TYR A 328 -6.47 4.91 13.68
CA TYR A 328 -7.07 3.88 14.50
C TYR A 328 -8.59 3.84 14.32
N ILE A 329 -9.15 2.61 14.23
CA ILE A 329 -10.60 2.43 13.98
C ILE A 329 -11.42 2.75 15.22
N TRP A 330 -10.88 2.39 16.40
CA TRP A 330 -11.52 2.57 17.70
C TRP A 330 -10.53 3.21 18.68
N ASP A 331 -11.00 4.16 19.49
CA ASP A 331 -10.16 4.91 20.43
C ASP A 331 -9.59 4.05 21.58
N ASP A 332 -10.26 2.93 21.88
CA ASP A 332 -9.90 1.99 22.95
C ASP A 332 -9.21 0.72 22.44
N ARG A 333 -8.72 0.69 21.21
CA ARG A 333 -8.10 -0.48 20.56
C ARG A 333 -6.89 -0.10 19.72
N ASN A 334 -5.95 -1.04 19.56
CA ASN A 334 -4.74 -0.85 18.75
C ASN A 334 -4.94 -1.22 17.26
N TRP A 335 -6.17 -1.36 16.80
CA TRP A 335 -6.50 -1.71 15.43
C TRP A 335 -6.53 -0.50 14.51
N LYS A 336 -5.72 -0.54 13.45
CA LYS A 336 -5.59 0.51 12.43
C LYS A 336 -6.44 0.20 11.20
N THR A 337 -6.97 1.23 10.55
CA THR A 337 -7.64 1.08 9.25
C THR A 337 -6.61 1.01 8.12
N ALA A 338 -6.90 0.26 7.06
CA ALA A 338 -6.06 0.26 5.86
C ALA A 338 -6.19 1.57 5.08
N PHE A 339 -7.40 2.13 4.97
CA PHE A 339 -7.68 3.37 4.25
C PHE A 339 -7.94 4.51 5.22
N ILE A 340 -6.84 5.14 5.70
CA ILE A 340 -6.93 6.33 6.56
C ILE A 340 -7.60 7.46 5.77
N GLY A 341 -8.63 8.08 6.38
CA GLY A 341 -9.45 9.08 5.71
C GLY A 341 -10.64 8.50 4.92
N LYS A 342 -10.73 7.18 4.78
CA LYS A 342 -11.83 6.47 4.06
C LYS A 342 -12.01 6.95 2.61
N ASP A 343 -10.92 7.36 1.97
CA ASP A 343 -10.87 7.82 0.59
C ASP A 343 -9.83 7.02 -0.21
N TYR A 344 -10.25 6.44 -1.35
CA TYR A 344 -9.38 5.64 -2.22
C TYR A 344 -8.37 6.48 -3.02
N GLN A 345 -8.53 7.81 -3.04
CA GLN A 345 -7.60 8.77 -3.61
C GLN A 345 -6.75 9.46 -2.53
N TRP A 346 -7.00 9.18 -1.25
CA TRP A 346 -6.37 9.82 -0.08
C TRP A 346 -6.54 11.34 -0.08
N LEU A 347 -7.67 11.86 -0.56
CA LEU A 347 -7.96 13.29 -0.53
C LEU A 347 -8.40 13.73 0.87
N ILE A 348 -7.97 14.92 1.26
CA ILE A 348 -8.36 15.56 2.51
C ILE A 348 -9.45 16.58 2.17
N ASP A 349 -10.57 16.54 2.88
CA ASP A 349 -11.71 17.45 2.68
C ASP A 349 -12.13 17.56 1.20
N GLU A 350 -12.39 16.42 0.56
CA GLU A 350 -12.77 16.37 -0.87
C GLU A 350 -11.74 17.01 -1.81
N GLY A 351 -10.47 17.01 -1.40
CA GLY A 351 -9.36 17.59 -2.15
C GLY A 351 -8.98 19.01 -1.77
N LYS A 352 -9.76 19.73 -0.95
CA LYS A 352 -9.43 21.09 -0.47
C LYS A 352 -8.14 21.12 0.35
N GLY A 353 -7.88 20.07 1.14
CA GLY A 353 -6.65 19.88 1.91
C GLY A 353 -5.53 19.19 1.13
N GLY A 354 -5.72 18.95 -0.18
CA GLY A 354 -4.76 18.19 -0.99
C GLY A 354 -4.82 16.69 -0.74
N ARG A 355 -3.68 16.00 -0.89
CA ARG A 355 -3.56 14.55 -0.68
C ARG A 355 -2.85 14.24 0.63
N ASN A 356 -3.39 13.33 1.42
CA ASN A 356 -2.74 12.78 2.61
C ASN A 356 -1.60 11.83 2.19
N LEU A 357 -0.39 12.39 2.04
CA LEU A 357 0.78 11.65 1.57
C LEU A 357 1.22 10.57 2.56
N ASP A 358 1.11 10.83 3.87
CA ASP A 358 1.43 9.85 4.91
C ASP A 358 0.50 8.64 4.83
N ALA A 359 -0.79 8.86 4.68
CA ALA A 359 -1.79 7.79 4.57
C ALA A 359 -1.61 6.96 3.28
N ARG A 360 -1.29 7.60 2.15
CA ARG A 360 -0.99 6.92 0.90
C ARG A 360 0.29 6.09 1.00
N THR A 361 1.35 6.64 1.59
CA THR A 361 2.62 5.93 1.84
C THR A 361 2.39 4.74 2.78
N TYR A 362 1.68 4.95 3.89
CA TYR A 362 1.28 3.89 4.82
C TYR A 362 0.63 2.71 4.10
N PHE A 363 -0.37 2.99 3.26
CA PHE A 363 -1.12 1.95 2.55
C PHE A 363 -0.24 1.19 1.55
N PHE A 364 0.38 1.88 0.59
CA PHE A 364 1.12 1.23 -0.49
C PHE A 364 2.45 0.62 -0.05
N TYR A 365 3.00 1.06 1.06
CA TYR A 365 4.14 0.35 1.65
C TYR A 365 3.76 -1.04 2.17
N MET A 366 2.53 -1.21 2.62
CA MET A 366 2.03 -2.45 3.23
C MET A 366 1.21 -3.31 2.26
N ALA A 367 0.45 -2.71 1.37
CA ALA A 367 -0.63 -3.37 0.64
C ALA A 367 -0.66 -2.99 -0.86
N THR A 368 -1.47 -3.72 -1.60
CA THR A 368 -1.79 -3.51 -3.00
C THR A 368 -3.30 -3.36 -3.18
N VAL A 369 -3.74 -3.10 -4.40
CA VAL A 369 -5.15 -2.93 -4.81
C VAL A 369 -5.80 -1.68 -4.25
N ASN A 370 -6.28 -0.85 -5.12
CA ASN A 370 -6.99 0.37 -4.76
C ASN A 370 -8.33 0.46 -5.49
N THR A 371 -9.43 0.50 -4.73
CA THR A 371 -10.80 0.60 -5.26
C THR A 371 -11.72 1.27 -4.25
N PRO A 372 -12.75 2.00 -4.71
CA PRO A 372 -13.81 2.51 -3.85
C PRO A 372 -14.43 1.43 -2.94
N ALA A 373 -14.54 0.19 -3.44
CA ALA A 373 -15.14 -0.93 -2.69
C ALA A 373 -14.32 -1.39 -1.47
N MET A 374 -13.05 -0.97 -1.34
CA MET A 374 -12.20 -1.24 -0.18
C MET A 374 -12.12 -0.04 0.78
N ALA A 375 -12.29 1.19 0.27
CA ALA A 375 -12.11 2.41 1.06
C ALA A 375 -13.44 2.97 1.62
N LEU A 376 -14.50 2.94 0.80
CA LEU A 376 -15.78 3.58 1.14
C LEU A 376 -16.67 2.67 2.00
N LYS A 377 -17.61 3.30 2.74
CA LYS A 377 -18.69 2.58 3.43
C LYS A 377 -19.66 1.99 2.40
N MET A 378 -19.62 0.68 2.22
CA MET A 378 -20.51 -0.07 1.31
C MET A 378 -21.10 -1.28 2.05
N ILE A 379 -22.26 -1.10 2.68
CA ILE A 379 -22.92 -2.13 3.51
C ILE A 379 -23.21 -3.39 2.68
N GLY A 380 -22.70 -4.53 3.15
CA GLY A 380 -22.87 -5.85 2.53
C GLY A 380 -22.14 -6.05 1.21
N LYS A 381 -21.21 -5.12 0.84
CA LYS A 381 -20.39 -5.18 -0.36
C LYS A 381 -18.93 -4.83 -0.05
N GLY A 382 -18.01 -5.17 -0.97
CA GLY A 382 -16.60 -4.87 -0.83
C GLY A 382 -15.93 -5.55 0.36
N SER A 383 -14.85 -4.96 0.84
CA SER A 383 -14.06 -5.49 1.96
C SER A 383 -13.59 -4.36 2.86
N GLN A 384 -13.46 -4.66 4.16
CA GLN A 384 -12.86 -3.76 5.15
C GLN A 384 -11.77 -4.50 5.91
N TYR A 385 -10.82 -3.75 6.46
CA TYR A 385 -9.61 -4.29 7.04
C TYR A 385 -9.27 -3.59 8.35
N ALA A 386 -8.96 -4.36 9.38
CA ALA A 386 -8.34 -3.87 10.60
C ALA A 386 -6.97 -4.51 10.79
N ILE A 387 -5.95 -3.68 10.94
CA ILE A 387 -4.54 -4.07 11.02
C ILE A 387 -4.07 -3.88 12.46
N VAL A 388 -3.39 -4.90 13.01
CA VAL A 388 -2.83 -4.83 14.36
C VAL A 388 -1.41 -5.40 14.37
N ASP A 389 -0.50 -4.69 15.02
CA ASP A 389 0.92 -5.05 15.18
C ASP A 389 1.40 -4.96 16.63
N LYS A 390 0.51 -4.57 17.55
CA LYS A 390 0.81 -4.36 18.98
C LYS A 390 -0.21 -5.04 19.87
N THR A 391 0.26 -5.47 21.04
CA THR A 391 -0.63 -5.96 22.12
C THR A 391 -1.48 -4.81 22.68
N ALA A 392 -2.44 -5.15 23.54
CA ALA A 392 -3.23 -4.17 24.29
C ALA A 392 -2.35 -3.17 25.06
N GLU A 393 -1.16 -3.59 25.51
CA GLU A 393 -0.19 -2.76 26.25
C GLU A 393 0.74 -1.96 25.29
N GLY A 394 0.52 -2.00 23.99
CA GLY A 394 1.29 -1.25 23.00
C GLY A 394 2.65 -1.86 22.62
N LYS A 395 2.91 -3.13 22.97
CA LYS A 395 4.15 -3.83 22.61
C LYS A 395 4.01 -4.53 21.25
N PHE A 396 5.00 -4.39 20.37
CA PHE A 396 5.05 -5.11 19.10
C PHE A 396 5.07 -6.63 19.33
N PHE A 397 4.46 -7.39 18.41
CA PHE A 397 4.39 -8.84 18.51
C PHE A 397 5.75 -9.49 18.27
N ASP A 398 6.07 -10.46 19.12
CA ASP A 398 7.25 -11.33 19.05
C ASP A 398 6.78 -12.75 18.70
N GLY A 399 7.25 -13.29 17.58
CA GLY A 399 6.83 -14.61 17.12
C GLY A 399 7.31 -15.79 18.00
N GLY A 400 8.16 -15.54 18.99
CA GLY A 400 8.57 -16.53 20.00
C GLY A 400 7.61 -16.65 21.20
N LYS A 401 6.61 -15.76 21.28
CA LYS A 401 5.65 -15.72 22.38
C LYS A 401 4.26 -16.19 21.95
N ASN A 402 3.41 -16.46 22.93
CA ASN A 402 2.03 -16.86 22.69
C ASN A 402 1.07 -15.67 22.89
N TYR A 403 0.06 -15.61 22.02
CA TYR A 403 -0.95 -14.55 22.08
C TYR A 403 -2.34 -15.10 21.84
N LYS A 404 -3.33 -14.35 22.28
CA LYS A 404 -4.75 -14.64 22.08
C LYS A 404 -5.48 -13.42 21.53
N LEU A 405 -6.36 -13.67 20.55
CA LEU A 405 -7.35 -12.75 20.01
C LEU A 405 -8.74 -13.36 20.18
N THR A 406 -9.69 -12.62 20.74
CA THR A 406 -11.09 -13.03 20.80
C THR A 406 -11.89 -12.26 19.74
N ILE A 407 -12.51 -13.00 18.84
CA ILE A 407 -13.48 -12.51 17.85
C ILE A 407 -14.88 -12.72 18.46
N PRO A 408 -15.60 -11.65 18.81
CA PRO A 408 -16.94 -11.79 19.39
C PRO A 408 -17.92 -12.47 18.45
N ALA A 409 -18.97 -13.05 19.00
CA ALA A 409 -20.08 -13.63 18.23
C ALA A 409 -20.72 -12.60 17.27
N ASN A 410 -21.50 -13.09 16.29
CA ASN A 410 -22.23 -12.26 15.34
C ASN A 410 -21.34 -11.31 14.55
N VAL A 411 -20.21 -11.81 14.04
CA VAL A 411 -19.29 -11.02 13.19
C VAL A 411 -20.07 -10.37 12.04
N PRO A 412 -20.00 -9.04 11.88
CA PRO A 412 -20.81 -8.32 10.89
C PRO A 412 -20.21 -8.41 9.48
N ALA A 413 -20.08 -9.61 8.97
CA ALA A 413 -19.61 -9.93 7.61
C ALA A 413 -20.68 -10.73 6.88
N LYS A 414 -21.25 -10.18 5.81
CA LYS A 414 -22.28 -10.86 5.02
C LYS A 414 -21.78 -12.13 4.37
N ASN A 415 -20.54 -12.10 3.87
CA ASN A 415 -19.95 -13.23 3.13
C ASN A 415 -19.12 -14.11 4.07
N PHE A 416 -18.04 -13.57 4.59
CA PHE A 416 -17.11 -14.25 5.52
C PHE A 416 -16.13 -13.25 6.13
N TRP A 417 -15.38 -13.73 7.12
CA TRP A 417 -14.26 -13.03 7.72
C TRP A 417 -13.03 -13.92 7.83
N SER A 418 -11.87 -13.31 7.93
CA SER A 418 -10.61 -14.02 8.19
C SER A 418 -9.64 -13.21 9.03
N VAL A 419 -8.71 -13.90 9.66
CA VAL A 419 -7.55 -13.33 10.34
C VAL A 419 -6.30 -13.95 9.75
N VAL A 420 -5.40 -13.12 9.22
CA VAL A 420 -4.18 -13.56 8.54
C VAL A 420 -2.98 -12.94 9.23
N ALA A 421 -1.89 -13.72 9.41
CA ALA A 421 -0.62 -13.27 9.97
C ALA A 421 0.39 -12.95 8.84
N TYR A 422 1.14 -11.85 9.00
CA TYR A 422 2.10 -11.32 8.03
C TYR A 422 3.46 -11.08 8.65
N ASP A 423 4.49 -11.21 7.84
CA ASP A 423 5.88 -10.90 8.19
C ASP A 423 6.12 -9.38 8.20
N THR A 424 6.73 -8.85 9.26
CA THR A 424 7.02 -7.40 9.38
C THR A 424 8.10 -6.93 8.40
N GLN A 425 8.98 -7.79 7.92
CA GLN A 425 10.03 -7.40 6.97
C GLN A 425 9.51 -7.32 5.54
N THR A 426 8.85 -8.38 5.08
CA THR A 426 8.37 -8.48 3.71
C THR A 426 6.96 -7.94 3.52
N ARG A 427 6.13 -7.86 4.56
CA ARG A 427 4.69 -7.54 4.53
C ARG A 427 3.88 -8.54 3.71
N SER A 428 4.48 -9.69 3.35
CA SER A 428 3.80 -10.85 2.79
C SER A 428 3.28 -11.78 3.90
N GLU A 429 2.49 -12.77 3.53
CA GLU A 429 2.03 -13.80 4.46
C GLU A 429 3.20 -14.44 5.21
N LEU A 430 3.02 -14.70 6.51
CA LEU A 430 4.07 -15.22 7.37
C LEU A 430 4.39 -16.66 6.99
N GLN A 431 5.60 -16.92 6.51
CA GLN A 431 6.05 -18.26 6.12
C GLN A 431 6.31 -19.11 7.37
N THR A 432 5.53 -20.18 7.51
CA THR A 432 5.60 -21.14 8.61
C THR A 432 5.42 -22.56 8.07
N SER A 433 5.26 -23.56 8.95
CA SER A 433 4.88 -24.92 8.52
C SER A 433 3.41 -25.02 8.08
N GLN A 434 2.57 -23.99 8.38
CA GLN A 434 1.21 -23.89 7.86
C GLN A 434 1.27 -23.19 6.51
N PRO A 435 0.76 -23.77 5.42
CA PRO A 435 0.73 -23.11 4.12
C PRO A 435 -0.12 -21.85 4.13
N PHE A 436 -1.18 -21.84 4.94
CA PHE A 436 -2.07 -20.71 5.17
C PHE A 436 -1.89 -20.19 6.60
N PRO A 437 -1.15 -19.09 6.82
CA PRO A 437 -0.97 -18.50 8.16
C PRO A 437 -2.21 -17.70 8.58
N SER A 438 -3.37 -18.35 8.59
CA SER A 438 -4.66 -17.69 8.71
C SER A 438 -5.75 -18.59 9.28
N LYS A 439 -6.86 -17.98 9.71
CA LYS A 439 -8.14 -18.63 9.98
C LYS A 439 -9.26 -17.91 9.25
N ASN A 440 -10.14 -18.68 8.61
CA ASN A 440 -11.27 -18.20 7.83
C ASN A 440 -12.54 -18.97 8.25
N ASP A 441 -13.65 -18.27 8.49
CA ASP A 441 -14.90 -18.87 9.04
C ASP A 441 -15.62 -19.82 8.07
N LYS A 442 -15.28 -19.79 6.77
CA LYS A 442 -15.87 -20.71 5.77
C LYS A 442 -14.95 -21.87 5.39
N ARG A 443 -13.64 -21.68 5.53
CA ARG A 443 -12.65 -22.71 5.19
C ARG A 443 -12.30 -23.57 6.38
N ASP A 444 -12.13 -22.97 7.56
CA ASP A 444 -11.57 -23.62 8.74
C ASP A 444 -12.66 -24.01 9.73
N LYS A 445 -12.55 -25.23 10.26
CA LYS A 445 -13.44 -25.71 11.33
C LYS A 445 -12.91 -25.26 12.69
N MET A 446 -13.16 -23.98 13.01
CA MET A 446 -12.77 -23.42 14.30
C MET A 446 -13.70 -23.88 15.41
N VAL A 447 -13.16 -23.95 16.64
CA VAL A 447 -13.94 -24.25 17.85
C VAL A 447 -14.44 -22.92 18.43
N GLU A 448 -15.75 -22.81 18.56
CA GLU A 448 -16.43 -21.66 19.16
C GLU A 448 -16.52 -21.82 20.69
N ASN A 449 -16.52 -20.71 21.40
CA ASN A 449 -16.82 -20.63 22.81
C ASN A 449 -18.36 -20.78 23.04
N PRO A 450 -18.82 -21.07 24.28
CA PRO A 450 -20.26 -21.21 24.57
C PRO A 450 -21.12 -19.99 24.26
N ASP A 451 -20.51 -18.79 24.21
CA ASP A 451 -21.18 -17.52 23.85
C ASP A 451 -21.16 -17.23 22.34
N GLY A 452 -20.62 -18.16 21.52
CA GLY A 452 -20.48 -18.02 20.08
C GLY A 452 -19.29 -17.19 19.63
N SER A 453 -18.44 -16.73 20.54
CA SER A 453 -17.17 -16.07 20.19
C SER A 453 -16.11 -17.11 19.77
N VAL A 454 -15.06 -16.65 19.07
CA VAL A 454 -13.94 -17.50 18.66
C VAL A 454 -12.65 -16.93 19.23
N ASP A 455 -11.93 -17.76 20.01
CA ASP A 455 -10.59 -17.45 20.46
C ASP A 455 -9.57 -17.97 19.43
N LEU A 456 -8.77 -17.09 18.85
CA LEU A 456 -7.64 -17.43 18.01
C LEU A 456 -6.35 -17.31 18.80
N TYR A 457 -5.44 -18.25 18.58
CA TYR A 457 -4.15 -18.34 19.27
C TYR A 457 -3.01 -18.18 18.27
N PHE A 458 -2.01 -17.38 18.64
CA PHE A 458 -0.78 -17.19 17.87
C PHE A 458 0.40 -17.65 18.73
N GLY A 459 1.35 -18.33 18.12
CA GLY A 459 2.53 -18.80 18.82
C GLY A 459 3.34 -19.78 17.99
N PRO A 460 4.60 -20.07 18.38
CA PRO A 460 5.46 -21.01 17.62
C PRO A 460 4.93 -22.45 17.65
N THR A 461 4.15 -22.80 18.67
CA THR A 461 3.52 -24.12 18.84
C THR A 461 2.06 -23.96 19.24
N ALA A 462 1.24 -24.90 18.80
CA ALA A 462 -0.17 -24.90 19.15
C ALA A 462 -0.37 -25.14 20.66
N PRO A 463 -1.18 -24.35 21.36
CA PRO A 463 -1.58 -24.67 22.71
C PRO A 463 -2.40 -25.97 22.70
N LYS A 464 -2.17 -26.83 23.69
CA LYS A 464 -2.83 -28.15 23.77
C LYS A 464 -4.36 -28.02 23.73
N GLY A 465 -5.00 -28.71 22.75
CA GLY A 465 -6.44 -28.72 22.53
C GLY A 465 -6.97 -27.43 21.86
N LYS A 466 -6.08 -26.58 21.30
CA LYS A 466 -6.42 -25.36 20.57
C LYS A 466 -5.91 -25.35 19.13
N GLU A 467 -5.49 -26.48 18.63
CA GLU A 467 -4.86 -26.67 17.31
C GLU A 467 -5.77 -26.16 16.17
N ALA A 468 -7.09 -26.32 16.30
CA ALA A 468 -8.07 -25.86 15.31
C ALA A 468 -8.11 -24.32 15.16
N ASN A 469 -7.79 -23.60 16.23
CA ASN A 469 -7.85 -22.14 16.29
C ASN A 469 -6.46 -21.48 16.33
N TRP A 470 -5.40 -22.23 16.02
CA TRP A 470 -4.03 -21.76 16.10
C TRP A 470 -3.47 -21.31 14.75
N ILE A 471 -2.77 -20.19 14.78
CA ILE A 471 -1.97 -19.63 13.69
C ILE A 471 -0.51 -19.62 14.16
N GLN A 472 0.37 -20.28 13.40
CA GLN A 472 1.78 -20.40 13.76
C GLN A 472 2.51 -19.07 13.57
N THR A 473 3.39 -18.74 14.53
CA THR A 473 4.37 -17.66 14.43
C THR A 473 5.79 -18.21 14.46
N VAL A 474 6.80 -17.35 14.18
CA VAL A 474 8.19 -17.76 14.03
C VAL A 474 9.04 -17.06 15.08
N PRO A 475 9.77 -17.80 15.96
CA PRO A 475 10.68 -17.20 16.93
C PRO A 475 11.72 -16.29 16.27
N ASN A 476 12.07 -15.21 16.95
CA ASN A 476 12.97 -14.13 16.46
C ASN A 476 12.47 -13.35 15.25
N LYS A 477 11.19 -13.45 14.89
CA LYS A 477 10.54 -12.61 13.88
C LYS A 477 9.41 -11.80 14.52
N GLY A 478 9.31 -10.55 14.11
CA GLY A 478 8.09 -9.76 14.32
C GLY A 478 7.01 -10.18 13.33
N TRP A 479 5.76 -9.97 13.70
CA TRP A 479 4.61 -10.22 12.84
C TRP A 479 3.53 -9.16 13.08
N PHE A 480 2.57 -9.08 12.19
CA PHE A 480 1.34 -8.31 12.35
C PHE A 480 0.17 -9.10 11.80
N SER A 481 -1.03 -8.69 12.12
CA SER A 481 -2.24 -9.38 11.67
C SER A 481 -3.24 -8.43 11.04
N ILE A 482 -4.04 -8.97 10.12
CA ILE A 482 -5.16 -8.27 9.51
C ILE A 482 -6.43 -9.09 9.72
N LEU A 483 -7.42 -8.48 10.39
CA LEU A 483 -8.81 -8.94 10.34
C LEU A 483 -9.44 -8.39 9.06
N ARG A 484 -9.98 -9.28 8.26
CA ARG A 484 -10.60 -8.99 6.96
C ARG A 484 -12.10 -9.28 7.03
N MET A 485 -12.91 -8.29 6.64
CA MET A 485 -14.36 -8.38 6.59
C MET A 485 -14.81 -8.33 5.14
N TYR A 486 -15.48 -9.37 4.65
CA TYR A 486 -15.99 -9.43 3.28
C TYR A 486 -17.52 -9.23 3.28
N GLY A 487 -17.96 -8.16 2.64
CA GLY A 487 -19.35 -7.69 2.73
C GLY A 487 -19.68 -7.15 4.12
N PRO A 488 -18.91 -6.18 4.66
CA PRO A 488 -19.12 -5.67 6.03
C PRO A 488 -20.50 -5.07 6.21
N LEU A 489 -21.09 -5.29 7.40
CA LEU A 489 -22.43 -4.83 7.78
C LEU A 489 -22.35 -3.62 8.72
N GLU A 490 -23.50 -3.01 9.02
CA GLU A 490 -23.59 -1.78 9.81
C GLU A 490 -22.82 -1.82 11.14
N PRO A 491 -22.88 -2.92 11.96
CA PRO A 491 -22.17 -2.96 13.25
C PRO A 491 -20.63 -2.82 13.15
N TRP A 492 -20.05 -3.09 11.97
CA TRP A 492 -18.64 -2.76 11.70
C TRP A 492 -18.42 -1.25 11.58
N TYR A 493 -19.30 -0.56 10.87
CA TYR A 493 -19.14 0.85 10.55
C TYR A 493 -19.52 1.80 11.67
N ASP A 494 -20.49 1.41 12.51
CA ASP A 494 -20.92 2.21 13.67
C ASP A 494 -20.13 1.89 14.95
N GLY A 495 -19.22 0.87 14.89
CA GLY A 495 -18.36 0.48 16.00
C GLY A 495 -19.08 -0.28 17.12
N SER A 496 -20.33 -0.71 16.93
CA SER A 496 -21.06 -1.50 17.91
C SER A 496 -20.52 -2.93 18.04
N TRP A 497 -19.85 -3.43 17.02
CA TRP A 497 -19.07 -4.67 17.05
C TRP A 497 -17.60 -4.35 16.86
N LYS A 498 -16.74 -4.92 17.70
CA LYS A 498 -15.26 -4.80 17.59
C LYS A 498 -14.58 -6.03 18.17
N PRO A 499 -13.45 -6.48 17.59
CA PRO A 499 -12.64 -7.56 18.17
C PRO A 499 -11.97 -7.11 19.48
N SER A 500 -11.46 -8.06 20.26
CA SER A 500 -10.53 -7.71 21.34
C SER A 500 -9.22 -7.16 20.76
N ASP A 501 -8.41 -6.50 21.56
CA ASP A 501 -6.98 -6.42 21.25
C ASP A 501 -6.34 -7.80 21.40
N ILE A 502 -5.19 -8.00 20.74
CA ILE A 502 -4.36 -9.19 20.91
C ILE A 502 -3.56 -9.04 22.22
N THR A 503 -3.65 -10.05 23.08
CA THR A 503 -2.97 -10.07 24.38
C THR A 503 -1.96 -11.20 24.46
N GLU A 504 -0.80 -10.95 25.11
CA GLU A 504 0.18 -12.00 25.41
C GLU A 504 -0.40 -12.97 26.44
N VAL A 505 -0.25 -14.26 26.21
CA VAL A 505 -0.68 -15.34 27.11
C VAL A 505 0.52 -16.21 27.49
N LYS A 506 0.45 -16.82 28.70
CA LYS A 506 1.53 -17.67 29.21
C LYS A 506 1.49 -19.06 28.59
#